data_21d24f8d6285c10c2f495c92b998428f
#
_entry.id   21d24f8d6285c10c2f495c92b998428f
#
_cell.length_a   1.000
_cell.length_b   1.000
_cell.length_c   1.000
_cell.angle_alpha   90.00
_cell.angle_beta   90.00
_cell.angle_gamma   90.00
#
_symmetry.space_group_name_H-M   'P 1'
#
loop_
_entity.id
_entity.type
_entity.pdbx_description
1 polymer ?
#
loop_
_entity_poly.entity_id
_entity_poly.type
_entity_poly.pdbx_seq_one_letter_code
_entity_poly.pdbx_strand_id
1 'polypeptide(L)'
;AVLGGYCIEYMALNLSNFAFGSESLATGGELFAAMLSNPAGAVLFAALFLALCYLINRSGISGGIEKFNNVGMPTLFVMLVVIIIRSLTLPGAMEGLKFMFVPGYAVEAGFVAETPSLLSVFASAGGQMFFSLSIGLGVMITYGSYLNQKEDLVKNSAIIVFADTLVATMAGIAVIPAAVANGIASGTPLDQIKLGGPNLLFVTLQDVFRAMGTVGALFGVIFYLLV
;
A
#
# COMPACT_ATOMS: atom_id res chain seq x y z
N ALA A 1 5.96 -3.17 -12.98
CA ALA A 1 7.41 -2.94 -12.88
C ALA A 1 7.74 -1.53 -12.38
N VAL A 2 7.15 -0.45 -12.93
CA VAL A 2 7.48 0.94 -12.53
C VAL A 2 7.16 1.21 -11.07
N LEU A 3 5.94 0.88 -10.60
CA LEU A 3 5.57 1.06 -9.19
C LEU A 3 6.45 0.23 -8.24
N GLY A 4 6.82 -1.01 -8.62
CA GLY A 4 7.78 -1.80 -7.84
C GLY A 4 9.17 -1.17 -7.83
N GLY A 5 9.60 -0.54 -8.93
CA GLY A 5 10.82 0.26 -8.97
C GLY A 5 10.78 1.42 -7.98
N TYR A 6 9.67 2.12 -7.88
CA TYR A 6 9.47 3.18 -6.89
C TYR A 6 9.52 2.67 -5.45
N CYS A 7 9.02 1.46 -5.18
CA CYS A 7 9.19 0.86 -3.85
C CYS A 7 10.68 0.63 -3.52
N ILE A 8 11.49 0.16 -4.48
CA ILE A 8 12.94 -0.01 -4.28
C ILE A 8 13.64 1.33 -4.06
N GLU A 9 13.25 2.37 -4.79
CA GLU A 9 13.80 3.72 -4.61
C GLU A 9 13.50 4.26 -3.21
N TYR A 10 12.25 4.13 -2.74
CA TYR A 10 11.87 4.52 -1.38
C TYR A 10 12.50 3.65 -0.29
N MET A 11 12.72 2.36 -0.56
CA MET A 11 13.51 1.50 0.32
C MET A 11 14.96 2.02 0.45
N ALA A 12 15.61 2.38 -0.66
CA ALA A 12 16.96 2.91 -0.66
C ALA A 12 17.05 4.27 0.06
N LEU A 13 16.05 5.15 -0.15
CA LEU A 13 15.92 6.42 0.57
C LEU A 13 15.80 6.19 2.09
N ASN A 14 14.91 5.33 2.54
CA ASN A 14 14.75 5.04 3.95
C ASN A 14 16.00 4.37 4.55
N LEU A 15 16.71 3.53 3.79
CA LEU A 15 17.95 2.93 4.23
C LEU A 15 19.05 3.99 4.41
N SER A 16 19.16 4.95 3.50
CA SER A 16 20.10 6.06 3.63
C SER A 16 19.78 6.93 4.85
N ASN A 17 18.50 7.19 5.12
CA ASN A 17 18.05 7.94 6.28
C ASN A 17 18.34 7.23 7.60
N PHE A 18 18.18 5.90 7.62
CA PHE A 18 18.54 5.09 8.78
C PHE A 18 20.04 5.11 9.07
N ALA A 19 20.87 5.06 8.01
CA ALA A 19 22.33 4.99 8.13
C ALA A 19 22.99 6.35 8.44
N PHE A 20 22.48 7.45 7.88
CA PHE A 20 23.12 8.76 7.92
C PHE A 20 22.34 9.84 8.69
N GLY A 21 21.18 9.47 9.23
CA GLY A 21 20.29 10.39 9.94
C GLY A 21 19.28 11.09 9.05
N SER A 22 18.13 11.44 9.65
CA SER A 22 16.94 11.93 8.93
C SER A 22 16.71 13.44 9.07
N GLU A 23 17.70 14.21 9.48
CA GLU A 23 17.51 15.63 9.83
C GLU A 23 17.11 16.57 8.67
N SER A 24 17.19 16.10 7.42
CA SER A 24 16.90 16.90 6.22
C SER A 24 15.88 16.26 5.26
N LEU A 25 15.00 15.39 5.75
CA LEU A 25 14.02 14.76 4.87
C LEU A 25 13.00 15.78 4.35
N ALA A 26 13.00 15.96 3.04
CA ALA A 26 11.90 16.57 2.31
C ALA A 26 10.56 15.89 2.65
N THR A 27 9.47 16.60 2.51
CA THR A 27 8.12 16.01 2.70
C THR A 27 7.89 14.88 1.72
N GLY A 28 7.00 13.93 2.06
CA GLY A 28 6.64 12.84 1.14
C GLY A 28 6.20 13.35 -0.22
N GLY A 29 5.51 14.52 -0.27
CA GLY A 29 5.11 15.16 -1.51
C GLY A 29 6.28 15.65 -2.37
N GLU A 30 7.30 16.26 -1.75
CA GLU A 30 8.51 16.71 -2.46
C GLU A 30 9.34 15.55 -2.98
N LEU A 31 9.50 14.49 -2.18
CA LEU A 31 10.18 13.26 -2.59
C LEU A 31 9.47 12.61 -3.78
N PHE A 32 8.15 12.54 -3.73
CA PHE A 32 7.36 11.95 -4.81
C PHE A 32 7.45 12.77 -6.09
N ALA A 33 7.40 14.11 -6.00
CA ALA A 33 7.57 15.00 -7.15
C ALA A 33 8.99 14.88 -7.75
N ALA A 34 10.02 14.82 -6.93
CA ALA A 34 11.41 14.64 -7.37
C ALA A 34 11.58 13.30 -8.10
N MET A 35 11.02 12.22 -7.57
CA MET A 35 11.04 10.89 -8.19
C MET A 35 10.33 10.91 -9.56
N LEU A 36 9.14 11.49 -9.65
CA LEU A 36 8.41 11.59 -10.92
C LEU A 36 9.13 12.42 -11.99
N SER A 37 9.95 13.39 -11.57
CA SER A 37 10.74 14.23 -12.47
C SER A 37 12.04 13.57 -12.94
N ASN A 38 12.39 12.38 -12.41
CA ASN A 38 13.62 11.66 -12.75
C ASN A 38 13.36 10.40 -13.59
N PRO A 39 13.19 10.49 -14.91
CA PRO A 39 12.90 9.34 -15.75
C PRO A 39 14.04 8.31 -15.79
N ALA A 40 15.28 8.73 -15.65
CA ALA A 40 16.43 7.83 -15.62
C ALA A 40 16.44 6.97 -14.34
N GLY A 41 16.14 7.57 -13.19
CA GLY A 41 15.93 6.85 -11.92
C GLY A 41 14.78 5.85 -12.02
N ALA A 42 13.65 6.25 -12.57
CA ALA A 42 12.49 5.38 -12.74
C ALA A 42 12.82 4.12 -13.57
N VAL A 43 13.58 4.27 -14.68
CA VAL A 43 14.02 3.13 -15.50
C VAL A 43 15.01 2.25 -14.75
N LEU A 44 15.99 2.83 -14.05
CA LEU A 44 16.98 2.10 -13.28
C LEU A 44 16.33 1.24 -12.19
N PHE A 45 15.48 1.85 -11.36
CA PHE A 45 14.82 1.15 -10.26
C PHE A 45 13.79 0.13 -10.76
N ALA A 46 13.10 0.39 -11.88
CA ALA A 46 12.25 -0.60 -12.53
C ALA A 46 13.06 -1.82 -13.04
N ALA A 47 14.25 -1.60 -13.58
CA ALA A 47 15.15 -2.68 -14.00
C ALA A 47 15.66 -3.49 -12.79
N LEU A 48 16.00 -2.82 -11.68
CA LEU A 48 16.38 -3.50 -10.42
C LEU A 48 15.23 -4.34 -9.87
N PHE A 49 14.00 -3.83 -9.90
CA PHE A 49 12.82 -4.59 -9.50
C PHE A 49 12.64 -5.84 -10.35
N LEU A 50 12.75 -5.72 -11.67
CA LEU A 50 12.65 -6.88 -12.57
C LEU A 50 13.78 -7.89 -12.33
N ALA A 51 15.00 -7.42 -12.03
CA ALA A 51 16.11 -8.30 -11.69
C ALA A 51 15.86 -9.07 -10.38
N LEU A 52 15.32 -8.42 -9.35
CA LEU A 52 14.91 -9.09 -8.11
C LEU A 52 13.80 -10.12 -8.34
N CYS A 53 12.77 -9.76 -9.10
CA CYS A 53 11.72 -10.70 -9.50
C CYS A 53 12.31 -11.92 -10.24
N TYR A 54 13.24 -11.70 -11.16
CA TYR A 54 13.93 -12.78 -11.87
C TYR A 54 14.71 -13.69 -10.93
N LEU A 55 15.46 -13.13 -9.98
CA LEU A 55 16.25 -13.90 -9.01
C LEU A 55 15.35 -14.78 -8.12
N ILE A 56 14.23 -14.24 -7.65
CA ILE A 56 13.26 -15.00 -6.84
C ILE A 56 12.63 -16.11 -7.66
N ASN A 57 12.18 -15.79 -8.88
CA ASN A 57 11.53 -16.77 -9.76
C ASN A 57 12.47 -17.86 -10.24
N ARG A 58 13.77 -17.55 -10.44
CA ARG A 58 14.79 -18.54 -10.85
C ARG A 58 14.91 -19.69 -9.86
N SER A 59 14.65 -19.46 -8.58
CA SER A 59 14.68 -20.50 -7.53
C SER A 59 13.43 -21.40 -7.52
N GLY A 60 12.50 -21.19 -8.46
CA GLY A 60 11.24 -21.91 -8.56
C GLY A 60 10.22 -21.52 -7.52
N ILE A 61 9.08 -22.22 -7.50
CA ILE A 61 7.96 -21.88 -6.63
C ILE A 61 8.31 -22.16 -5.17
N SER A 62 8.67 -23.40 -4.85
CA SER A 62 8.94 -23.81 -3.45
C SER A 62 10.23 -23.25 -2.88
N GLY A 63 11.25 -23.04 -3.70
CA GLY A 63 12.55 -22.49 -3.26
C GLY A 63 12.62 -20.95 -3.25
N GLY A 64 11.80 -20.29 -4.05
CA GLY A 64 11.80 -18.86 -4.24
C GLY A 64 10.54 -18.18 -3.69
N ILE A 65 9.45 -18.23 -4.44
CA ILE A 65 8.22 -17.48 -4.15
C ILE A 65 7.62 -17.90 -2.80
N GLU A 66 7.46 -19.20 -2.56
CA GLU A 66 6.87 -19.72 -1.32
C GLU A 66 7.72 -19.35 -0.10
N LYS A 67 9.04 -19.52 -0.19
CA LYS A 67 9.96 -19.18 0.90
C LYS A 67 9.96 -17.68 1.21
N PHE A 68 9.92 -16.84 0.19
CA PHE A 68 9.81 -15.39 0.36
C PHE A 68 8.48 -15.00 1.03
N ASN A 69 7.37 -15.56 0.56
CA ASN A 69 6.04 -15.25 1.08
C ASN A 69 5.83 -15.75 2.51
N ASN A 70 6.39 -16.90 2.88
CA ASN A 70 6.26 -17.44 4.24
C ASN A 70 6.86 -16.53 5.32
N VAL A 71 7.83 -15.70 4.97
CA VAL A 71 8.42 -14.70 5.88
C VAL A 71 7.82 -13.30 5.60
N GLY A 72 7.69 -12.95 4.33
CA GLY A 72 7.26 -11.61 3.91
C GLY A 72 5.84 -11.28 4.32
N MET A 73 4.89 -12.19 4.07
CA MET A 73 3.47 -11.93 4.37
C MET A 73 3.18 -11.75 5.87
N PRO A 74 3.64 -12.61 6.79
CA PRO A 74 3.49 -12.36 8.23
C PRO A 74 4.16 -11.06 8.68
N THR A 75 5.34 -10.76 8.14
CA THR A 75 6.05 -9.52 8.48
C THR A 75 5.27 -8.29 8.01
N LEU A 76 4.74 -8.30 6.78
CA LEU A 76 3.89 -7.24 6.26
C LEU A 76 2.63 -7.05 7.13
N PHE A 77 2.00 -8.14 7.57
CA PHE A 77 0.84 -8.08 8.45
C PHE A 77 1.17 -7.39 9.78
N VAL A 78 2.28 -7.75 10.42
CA VAL A 78 2.77 -7.10 11.65
C VAL A 78 3.05 -5.62 11.40
N MET A 79 3.68 -5.29 10.26
CA MET A 79 3.95 -3.90 9.87
C MET A 79 2.67 -3.10 9.71
N LEU A 80 1.63 -3.66 9.07
CA LEU A 80 0.33 -3.00 8.96
C LEU A 80 -0.28 -2.70 10.32
N VAL A 81 -0.20 -3.63 11.28
CA VAL A 81 -0.67 -3.38 12.66
C VAL A 81 0.06 -2.21 13.30
N VAL A 82 1.39 -2.16 13.18
CA VAL A 82 2.19 -1.05 13.72
C VAL A 82 1.80 0.29 13.07
N ILE A 83 1.64 0.32 11.74
CA ILE A 83 1.23 1.52 11.01
C ILE A 83 -0.18 1.95 11.42
N ILE A 84 -1.13 1.01 11.60
CA ILE A 84 -2.48 1.28 12.09
C ILE A 84 -2.41 1.98 13.45
N ILE A 85 -1.68 1.41 14.40
CA ILE A 85 -1.54 2.01 15.75
C ILE A 85 -1.00 3.44 15.62
N ARG A 86 0.04 3.64 14.82
CA ARG A 86 0.64 4.96 14.62
C ARG A 86 -0.31 5.93 13.93
N SER A 87 -1.01 5.48 12.89
CA SER A 87 -1.97 6.29 12.13
C SER A 87 -3.11 6.78 13.03
N LEU A 88 -3.65 5.90 13.87
CA LEU A 88 -4.76 6.23 14.77
C LEU A 88 -4.34 7.16 15.93
N THR A 89 -3.07 7.27 16.24
CA THR A 89 -2.57 8.24 17.23
C THR A 89 -2.39 9.65 16.68
N LEU A 90 -2.54 9.85 15.37
CA LEU A 90 -2.42 11.18 14.75
C LEU A 90 -3.66 12.05 15.07
N PRO A 91 -3.47 13.35 15.41
CA PRO A 91 -4.58 14.28 15.56
C PRO A 91 -5.41 14.39 14.27
N GLY A 92 -6.72 14.21 14.36
CA GLY A 92 -7.61 14.22 13.19
C GLY A 92 -7.79 12.85 12.49
N ALA A 93 -7.10 11.79 12.91
CA ALA A 93 -7.25 10.45 12.34
C ALA A 93 -8.68 9.89 12.44
N MET A 94 -9.44 10.29 13.47
CA MET A 94 -10.82 9.86 13.66
C MET A 94 -11.74 10.29 12.51
N GLU A 95 -11.47 11.43 11.89
CA GLU A 95 -12.23 11.91 10.73
C GLU A 95 -12.04 10.98 9.53
N GLY A 96 -10.82 10.44 9.34
CA GLY A 96 -10.54 9.42 8.32
C GLY A 96 -11.24 8.09 8.60
N LEU A 97 -11.35 7.66 9.86
CA LEU A 97 -12.12 6.47 10.22
C LEU A 97 -13.62 6.66 9.96
N LYS A 98 -14.17 7.83 10.33
CA LYS A 98 -15.58 8.13 10.03
C LYS A 98 -15.83 8.15 8.52
N PHE A 99 -14.91 8.72 7.73
CA PHE A 99 -14.97 8.69 6.27
C PHE A 99 -15.08 7.26 5.73
N MET A 100 -14.35 6.30 6.30
CA MET A 100 -14.37 4.90 5.84
C MET A 100 -15.62 4.13 6.27
N PHE A 101 -16.10 4.34 7.49
CA PHE A 101 -17.05 3.43 8.12
C PHE A 101 -18.42 4.04 8.40
N VAL A 102 -18.56 5.36 8.38
CA VAL A 102 -19.83 6.02 8.64
C VAL A 102 -20.51 6.39 7.32
N PRO A 103 -21.64 5.75 6.97
CA PRO A 103 -22.35 6.07 5.74
C PRO A 103 -22.82 7.54 5.73
N GLY A 104 -22.60 8.21 4.59
CA GLY A 104 -23.00 9.64 4.43
C GLY A 104 -22.00 10.64 4.98
N TYR A 105 -21.10 10.25 5.88
CA TYR A 105 -20.13 11.17 6.50
C TYR A 105 -19.25 11.88 5.47
N ALA A 106 -18.89 11.21 4.39
CA ALA A 106 -18.06 11.80 3.34
C ALA A 106 -18.69 13.07 2.69
N VAL A 107 -20.00 13.09 2.58
CA VAL A 107 -20.76 14.28 2.08
C VAL A 107 -20.96 15.30 3.20
N GLU A 108 -21.37 14.85 4.39
CA GLU A 108 -21.61 15.70 5.55
C GLU A 108 -20.37 16.50 5.96
N ALA A 109 -19.20 15.87 5.95
CA ALA A 109 -17.93 16.50 6.28
C ALA A 109 -17.30 17.28 5.11
N GLY A 110 -17.85 17.18 3.89
CA GLY A 110 -17.37 17.90 2.72
C GLY A 110 -16.19 17.26 1.99
N PHE A 111 -15.95 15.95 2.17
CA PHE A 111 -14.95 15.23 1.36
C PHE A 111 -15.39 15.05 -0.09
N VAL A 112 -16.70 14.88 -0.31
CA VAL A 112 -17.31 14.75 -1.63
C VAL A 112 -18.57 15.60 -1.71
N ALA A 113 -18.85 16.16 -2.89
CA ALA A 113 -19.99 17.07 -3.07
C ALA A 113 -21.34 16.36 -3.01
N GLU A 114 -21.43 15.14 -3.53
CA GLU A 114 -22.68 14.38 -3.64
C GLU A 114 -22.46 12.90 -3.31
N THR A 115 -23.53 12.25 -2.81
CA THR A 115 -23.52 10.79 -2.59
C THR A 115 -23.51 10.07 -3.93
N PRO A 116 -22.51 9.21 -4.20
CA PRO A 116 -22.48 8.45 -5.46
C PRO A 116 -23.67 7.48 -5.55
N SER A 117 -24.15 7.25 -6.76
CA SER A 117 -25.22 6.28 -6.98
C SER A 117 -24.78 4.86 -6.60
N LEU A 118 -25.71 4.04 -6.10
CA LEU A 118 -25.41 2.64 -5.74
C LEU A 118 -24.80 1.86 -6.90
N LEU A 119 -25.28 2.10 -8.12
CA LEU A 119 -24.75 1.45 -9.32
C LEU A 119 -23.30 1.81 -9.57
N SER A 120 -22.92 3.08 -9.39
CA SER A 120 -21.53 3.55 -9.51
C SER A 120 -20.64 2.91 -8.43
N VAL A 121 -21.14 2.81 -7.20
CA VAL A 121 -20.42 2.16 -6.09
C VAL A 121 -20.19 0.68 -6.40
N PHE A 122 -21.22 -0.06 -6.85
CA PHE A 122 -21.07 -1.46 -7.23
C PHE A 122 -20.13 -1.65 -8.41
N ALA A 123 -20.18 -0.79 -9.42
CA ALA A 123 -19.28 -0.87 -10.57
C ALA A 123 -17.82 -0.64 -10.15
N SER A 124 -17.55 0.36 -9.31
CA SER A 124 -16.21 0.65 -8.80
C SER A 124 -15.69 -0.47 -7.89
N ALA A 125 -16.52 -0.96 -6.98
CA ALA A 125 -16.16 -2.06 -6.08
C ALA A 125 -15.90 -3.36 -6.87
N GLY A 126 -16.76 -3.66 -7.87
CA GLY A 126 -16.55 -4.80 -8.77
C GLY A 126 -15.23 -4.70 -9.55
N GLY A 127 -14.94 -3.53 -10.12
CA GLY A 127 -13.68 -3.28 -10.80
C GLY A 127 -12.45 -3.48 -9.90
N GLN A 128 -12.52 -2.97 -8.66
CA GLN A 128 -11.46 -3.18 -7.68
C GLN A 128 -11.30 -4.65 -7.30
N MET A 129 -12.40 -5.39 -7.13
CA MET A 129 -12.38 -6.82 -6.81
C MET A 129 -11.75 -7.64 -7.93
N PHE A 130 -12.06 -7.35 -9.21
CA PHE A 130 -11.43 -8.00 -10.36
C PHE A 130 -9.91 -7.78 -10.36
N PHE A 131 -9.46 -6.59 -10.02
CA PHE A 131 -8.04 -6.27 -9.95
C PHE A 131 -7.37 -6.97 -8.76
N SER A 132 -7.92 -6.85 -7.56
CA SER A 132 -7.35 -7.39 -6.31
C SER A 132 -7.22 -8.91 -6.34
N LEU A 133 -8.26 -9.60 -6.78
CA LEU A 133 -8.26 -11.07 -6.91
C LEU A 133 -7.67 -11.58 -8.23
N SER A 134 -7.14 -10.68 -9.07
CA SER A 134 -6.54 -11.01 -10.36
C SER A 134 -7.48 -11.81 -11.30
N ILE A 135 -8.78 -11.59 -11.21
CA ILE A 135 -9.80 -12.29 -12.02
C ILE A 135 -9.71 -11.79 -13.46
N GLY A 136 -9.69 -12.72 -14.41
CA GLY A 136 -9.64 -12.40 -15.85
C GLY A 136 -8.26 -12.02 -16.40
N LEU A 137 -7.22 -11.93 -15.58
CA LEU A 137 -5.86 -11.56 -16.00
C LEU A 137 -5.00 -12.77 -16.42
N GLY A 138 -5.55 -13.98 -16.45
CA GLY A 138 -4.81 -15.21 -16.78
C GLY A 138 -3.92 -15.73 -15.65
N VAL A 139 -3.69 -14.96 -14.59
CA VAL A 139 -2.85 -15.35 -13.43
C VAL A 139 -3.42 -16.58 -12.74
N MET A 140 -4.76 -16.66 -12.60
CA MET A 140 -5.44 -17.81 -11.98
C MET A 140 -5.25 -19.10 -12.76
N ILE A 141 -5.09 -19.03 -14.10
CA ILE A 141 -4.77 -20.21 -14.93
C ILE A 141 -3.39 -20.74 -14.58
N THR A 142 -2.42 -19.83 -14.42
CA THR A 142 -1.05 -20.17 -14.02
C THR A 142 -1.04 -20.80 -12.62
N TYR A 143 -1.69 -20.19 -11.64
CA TYR A 143 -1.76 -20.77 -10.29
C TYR A 143 -2.50 -22.12 -10.29
N GLY A 144 -3.59 -22.25 -11.04
CA GLY A 144 -4.33 -23.49 -11.17
C GLY A 144 -3.48 -24.63 -11.73
N SER A 145 -2.50 -24.35 -12.60
CA SER A 145 -1.60 -25.37 -13.16
C SER A 145 -0.66 -26.00 -12.13
N TYR A 146 -0.45 -25.35 -10.99
CA TYR A 146 0.40 -25.85 -9.90
C TYR A 146 -0.38 -26.49 -8.76
N LEU A 147 -1.73 -26.41 -8.78
CA LEU A 147 -2.55 -26.99 -7.73
C LEU A 147 -2.61 -28.51 -7.83
N ASN A 148 -2.57 -29.17 -6.67
CA ASN A 148 -2.78 -30.60 -6.60
C ASN A 148 -4.27 -30.93 -6.85
N GLN A 149 -4.55 -32.05 -7.54
CA GLN A 149 -5.92 -32.50 -7.83
C GLN A 149 -6.78 -32.78 -6.57
N LYS A 150 -6.15 -32.89 -5.39
CA LYS A 150 -6.83 -33.13 -4.11
C LYS A 150 -7.21 -31.84 -3.38
N GLU A 151 -6.87 -30.66 -3.91
CA GLU A 151 -7.15 -29.39 -3.27
C GLU A 151 -8.64 -29.01 -3.38
N ASP A 152 -9.19 -28.55 -2.26
CA ASP A 152 -10.55 -28.02 -2.21
C ASP A 152 -10.56 -26.56 -2.70
N LEU A 153 -10.91 -26.37 -3.96
CA LEU A 153 -10.92 -25.05 -4.61
C LEU A 153 -11.91 -24.08 -3.94
N VAL A 154 -13.05 -24.56 -3.48
CA VAL A 154 -14.09 -23.71 -2.87
C VAL A 154 -13.57 -23.17 -1.53
N LYS A 155 -13.04 -24.04 -0.70
CA LYS A 155 -12.47 -23.67 0.60
C LYS A 155 -11.30 -22.73 0.43
N ASN A 156 -10.37 -23.03 -0.49
CA ASN A 156 -9.19 -22.19 -0.74
C ASN A 156 -9.60 -20.81 -1.27
N SER A 157 -10.57 -20.74 -2.19
CA SER A 157 -11.07 -19.47 -2.70
C SER A 157 -11.73 -18.63 -1.60
N ALA A 158 -12.51 -19.24 -0.72
CA ALA A 158 -13.12 -18.53 0.40
C ALA A 158 -12.07 -17.95 1.36
N ILE A 159 -11.02 -18.71 1.66
CA ILE A 159 -9.91 -18.25 2.50
C ILE A 159 -9.17 -17.07 1.83
N ILE A 160 -8.90 -17.15 0.52
CA ILE A 160 -8.22 -16.09 -0.23
C ILE A 160 -9.06 -14.81 -0.20
N VAL A 161 -10.36 -14.88 -0.52
CA VAL A 161 -11.25 -13.71 -0.52
C VAL A 161 -11.32 -13.06 0.86
N PHE A 162 -11.45 -13.88 1.92
CA PHE A 162 -11.48 -13.36 3.28
C PHE A 162 -10.16 -12.69 3.67
N ALA A 163 -9.03 -13.33 3.38
CA ALA A 163 -7.70 -12.79 3.70
C ALA A 163 -7.42 -11.50 2.91
N ASP A 164 -7.74 -11.46 1.62
CA ASP A 164 -7.61 -10.26 0.77
C ASP A 164 -8.42 -9.09 1.33
N THR A 165 -9.69 -9.34 1.66
CA THR A 165 -10.59 -8.32 2.25
C THR A 165 -10.07 -7.82 3.60
N LEU A 166 -9.56 -8.72 4.45
CA LEU A 166 -9.01 -8.37 5.75
C LEU A 166 -7.78 -7.46 5.60
N VAL A 167 -6.82 -7.86 4.77
CA VAL A 167 -5.60 -7.08 4.53
C VAL A 167 -5.92 -5.75 3.86
N ALA A 168 -6.83 -5.71 2.88
CA ALA A 168 -7.26 -4.48 2.24
C ALA A 168 -7.93 -3.50 3.23
N THR A 169 -8.77 -4.01 4.13
CA THR A 169 -9.39 -3.20 5.19
C THR A 169 -8.35 -2.67 6.16
N MET A 170 -7.40 -3.50 6.58
CA MET A 170 -6.29 -3.08 7.45
C MET A 170 -5.42 -2.01 6.78
N ALA A 171 -5.09 -2.18 5.50
CA ALA A 171 -4.35 -1.18 4.72
C ALA A 171 -5.12 0.15 4.63
N GLY A 172 -6.43 0.10 4.41
CA GLY A 172 -7.29 1.28 4.44
C GLY A 172 -7.21 2.02 5.78
N ILE A 173 -7.37 1.28 6.90
CA ILE A 173 -7.27 1.85 8.27
C ILE A 173 -5.87 2.40 8.56
N ALA A 174 -4.83 1.78 7.99
CA ALA A 174 -3.46 2.27 8.15
C ALA A 174 -3.23 3.60 7.43
N VAL A 175 -3.82 3.80 6.25
CA VAL A 175 -3.41 4.87 5.33
C VAL A 175 -4.41 6.04 5.30
N ILE A 176 -5.71 5.77 5.25
CA ILE A 176 -6.73 6.83 5.10
C ILE A 176 -6.78 7.77 6.30
N PRO A 177 -6.81 7.29 7.56
CA PRO A 177 -6.75 8.17 8.72
C PRO A 177 -5.48 9.02 8.76
N ALA A 178 -4.33 8.46 8.35
CA ALA A 178 -3.09 9.21 8.27
C ALA A 178 -3.13 10.31 7.18
N ALA A 179 -3.70 10.00 6.00
CA ALA A 179 -3.85 10.98 4.92
C ALA A 179 -4.74 12.15 5.35
N VAL A 180 -5.87 11.86 6.00
CA VAL A 180 -6.79 12.88 6.51
C VAL A 180 -6.12 13.71 7.62
N ALA A 181 -5.46 13.06 8.58
CA ALA A 181 -4.74 13.74 9.65
C ALA A 181 -3.64 14.69 9.11
N ASN A 182 -2.84 14.22 8.16
CA ASN A 182 -1.81 15.04 7.51
C ASN A 182 -2.42 16.20 6.71
N GLY A 183 -3.52 15.97 6.01
CA GLY A 183 -4.26 17.01 5.29
C GLY A 183 -4.79 18.10 6.23
N ILE A 184 -5.42 17.71 7.32
CA ILE A 184 -5.90 18.64 8.36
C ILE A 184 -4.74 19.42 8.97
N ALA A 185 -3.65 18.76 9.33
CA ALA A 185 -2.45 19.38 9.90
C ALA A 185 -1.80 20.40 8.95
N SER A 186 -1.90 20.16 7.64
CA SER A 186 -1.40 21.07 6.59
C SER A 186 -2.39 22.19 6.23
N GLY A 187 -3.59 22.23 6.84
CA GLY A 187 -4.63 23.18 6.49
C GLY A 187 -5.26 22.94 5.11
N THR A 188 -5.10 21.76 4.54
CA THR A 188 -5.68 21.41 3.24
C THR A 188 -7.20 21.20 3.39
N PRO A 189 -8.04 21.81 2.53
CA PRO A 189 -9.47 21.55 2.53
C PRO A 189 -9.77 20.05 2.31
N LEU A 190 -10.79 19.51 2.99
CA LEU A 190 -11.09 18.08 3.01
C LEU A 190 -11.37 17.51 1.60
N ASP A 191 -12.01 18.30 0.74
CA ASP A 191 -12.29 17.95 -0.66
C ASP A 191 -11.04 17.85 -1.56
N GLN A 192 -9.92 18.43 -1.11
CA GLN A 192 -8.65 18.42 -1.84
C GLN A 192 -7.67 17.36 -1.33
N ILE A 193 -8.00 16.68 -0.22
CA ILE A 193 -7.17 15.60 0.31
C ILE A 193 -7.22 14.40 -0.66
N LYS A 194 -6.07 14.00 -1.18
CA LYS A 194 -5.96 12.88 -2.12
C LYS A 194 -6.04 11.56 -1.38
N LEU A 195 -7.23 10.96 -1.36
CA LEU A 195 -7.52 9.67 -0.70
C LEU A 195 -7.44 8.47 -1.67
N GLY A 196 -6.60 8.55 -2.69
CA GLY A 196 -6.45 7.47 -3.68
C GLY A 196 -5.14 7.53 -4.46
N GLY A 197 -4.87 6.42 -5.16
CA GLY A 197 -3.72 6.29 -6.04
C GLY A 197 -2.36 6.19 -5.32
N PRO A 198 -1.25 6.33 -6.07
CA PRO A 198 0.11 6.19 -5.54
C PRO A 198 0.47 7.16 -4.40
N ASN A 199 -0.25 8.29 -4.29
CA ASN A 199 -0.02 9.27 -3.23
C ASN A 199 -0.17 8.65 -1.82
N LEU A 200 -1.13 7.74 -1.64
CA LEU A 200 -1.33 7.09 -0.34
C LEU A 200 -0.10 6.28 0.08
N LEU A 201 0.53 5.59 -0.86
CA LEU A 201 1.69 4.75 -0.60
C LEU A 201 2.98 5.57 -0.46
N PHE A 202 3.23 6.48 -1.40
CA PHE A 202 4.52 7.16 -1.52
C PHE A 202 4.58 8.52 -0.82
N VAL A 203 3.45 9.16 -0.57
CA VAL A 203 3.41 10.44 0.17
C VAL A 203 2.97 10.19 1.60
N THR A 204 1.75 9.69 1.79
CA THR A 204 1.16 9.59 3.14
C THR A 204 1.94 8.65 4.05
N LEU A 205 2.26 7.43 3.60
CA LEU A 205 3.01 6.48 4.43
C LEU A 205 4.43 6.94 4.68
N GLN A 206 5.07 7.58 3.71
CA GLN A 206 6.40 8.14 3.91
C GLN A 206 6.40 9.24 4.98
N ASP A 207 5.38 10.09 5.02
CA ASP A 207 5.23 11.09 6.07
C ASP A 207 4.97 10.45 7.45
N VAL A 208 4.23 9.35 7.50
CA VAL A 208 4.05 8.56 8.75
C VAL A 208 5.39 8.00 9.23
N PHE A 209 6.19 7.40 8.36
CA PHE A 209 7.52 6.89 8.73
C PHE A 209 8.46 8.01 9.16
N ARG A 210 8.45 9.13 8.44
CA ARG A 210 9.23 10.31 8.81
C ARG A 210 8.87 10.82 10.22
N ALA A 211 7.57 10.88 10.55
CA ALA A 211 7.11 11.30 11.86
C ALA A 211 7.48 10.34 13.01
N MET A 212 7.94 9.12 12.69
CA MET A 212 8.47 8.14 13.65
C MET A 212 9.98 8.24 13.84
N GLY A 213 10.67 9.15 13.13
CA GLY A 213 12.12 9.37 13.23
C GLY A 213 12.93 8.18 12.70
N THR A 214 14.08 7.89 13.34
CA THR A 214 15.00 6.82 12.92
C THR A 214 14.36 5.44 12.89
N VAL A 215 13.47 5.15 13.85
CA VAL A 215 12.72 3.88 13.88
C VAL A 215 11.78 3.80 12.68
N GLY A 216 11.16 4.91 12.30
CA GLY A 216 10.31 4.99 11.11
C GLY A 216 11.07 4.72 9.82
N ALA A 217 12.32 5.17 9.70
CA ALA A 217 13.16 4.86 8.55
C ALA A 217 13.40 3.34 8.42
N LEU A 218 13.67 2.64 9.53
CA LEU A 218 13.80 1.18 9.53
C LEU A 218 12.48 0.49 9.10
N PHE A 219 11.34 0.96 9.62
CA PHE A 219 10.03 0.46 9.20
C PHE A 219 9.77 0.72 7.72
N GLY A 220 10.15 1.90 7.20
CA GLY A 220 10.05 2.23 5.79
C GLY A 220 10.84 1.26 4.91
N VAL A 221 12.10 0.93 5.28
CA VAL A 221 12.91 -0.06 4.54
C VAL A 221 12.19 -1.40 4.46
N ILE A 222 11.72 -1.94 5.60
CA ILE A 222 11.04 -3.24 5.64
C ILE A 222 9.73 -3.20 4.85
N PHE A 223 8.94 -2.15 5.02
CA PHE A 223 7.66 -1.99 4.34
C PHE A 223 7.81 -1.94 2.82
N TYR A 224 8.68 -1.06 2.29
CA TYR A 224 8.88 -0.94 0.84
C TYR A 224 9.61 -2.13 0.21
N LEU A 225 10.31 -2.95 1.01
CA LEU A 225 10.83 -4.24 0.54
C LEU A 225 9.73 -5.29 0.37
N LEU A 226 8.68 -5.24 1.20
CA LEU A 226 7.64 -6.27 1.25
C LEU A 226 6.42 -5.95 0.37
N VAL A 227 6.20 -4.68 0.05
CA VAL A 227 5.13 -4.22 -0.85
C VAL A 227 5.58 -4.23 -2.30
#